data_1bca63b6456f74d339fcf262ba6a83cc
#
_entry.id   1bca63b6456f74d339fcf262ba6a83cc
#
_cell.length_a   1.000
_cell.length_b   1.000
_cell.length_c   1.000
_cell.angle_alpha   90.00
_cell.angle_beta   90.00
_cell.angle_gamma   90.00
#
_symmetry.space_group_name_H-M   'P 1'
#
loop_
_entity.id
_entity.type
_entity.pdbx_description
1 polymer ?
#
loop_
_entity_poly.entity_id
_entity_poly.type
_entity_poly.pdbx_seq_one_letter_code
_entity_poly.pdbx_strand_id
1 'polypeptide(L)'
;MAFTHPLLELGQDVALISFCMCGINSVDLFFAKKSQYHNGIFHYNRRRTSKSRSDNAYFEIRVPQFIKPTFEKYLSKDMESPWLFDFQDRLSTSDSFNANVNAGISQICKKVSPDFHASLYSFRHSWATIAQSGCGASLGDVDFALNHSTYKMARVYTKIDYSPAWDLNEKVIDYIFFSNEDIDNREDSNHSFERMSKYNLIRAEVYISGECVSIIEDSEFANVEQVITKLLSSLTNDIPHPSKVQIKIANLDKGQIQLYQRVLE
;
A
#
# COMPACT_ATOMS: atom_id res chain seq x y z
N MET A 1 -1.34 1.40 -16.21
CA MET A 1 -2.47 1.27 -17.15
C MET A 1 -3.71 1.82 -16.49
N ALA A 2 -4.23 2.95 -16.89
CA ALA A 2 -5.50 3.46 -16.38
C ALA A 2 -6.64 2.68 -17.05
N PHE A 3 -7.52 2.06 -16.26
CA PHE A 3 -8.68 1.35 -16.78
C PHE A 3 -9.88 2.30 -16.80
N THR A 4 -10.48 2.48 -17.96
CA THR A 4 -11.70 3.29 -18.13
C THR A 4 -12.98 2.56 -17.71
N HIS A 5 -12.89 1.28 -17.36
CA HIS A 5 -14.04 0.46 -16.98
C HIS A 5 -14.16 0.35 -15.45
N PRO A 6 -15.28 0.79 -14.85
CA PRO A 6 -15.43 0.86 -13.37
C PRO A 6 -15.17 -0.46 -12.64
N LEU A 7 -15.49 -1.61 -13.28
CA LEU A 7 -15.28 -2.92 -12.69
C LEU A 7 -13.78 -3.30 -12.58
N LEU A 8 -13.00 -2.98 -13.62
CA LEU A 8 -11.56 -3.24 -13.62
C LEU A 8 -10.86 -2.35 -12.60
N GLU A 9 -11.25 -1.09 -12.54
CA GLU A 9 -10.73 -0.12 -11.60
C GLU A 9 -11.01 -0.56 -10.16
N LEU A 10 -12.25 -0.96 -9.84
CA LEU A 10 -12.60 -1.49 -8.53
C LEU A 10 -11.75 -2.74 -8.18
N GLY A 11 -11.59 -3.68 -9.13
CA GLY A 11 -10.78 -4.88 -8.94
C GLY A 11 -9.34 -4.57 -8.65
N GLN A 12 -8.73 -3.66 -9.39
CA GLN A 12 -7.35 -3.22 -9.22
C GLN A 12 -7.14 -2.52 -7.86
N ASP A 13 -7.98 -1.55 -7.57
CA ASP A 13 -7.83 -0.70 -6.39
C ASP A 13 -8.06 -1.50 -5.09
N VAL A 14 -9.09 -2.35 -5.06
CA VAL A 14 -9.35 -3.20 -3.88
C VAL A 14 -8.28 -4.27 -3.71
N ALA A 15 -7.73 -4.81 -4.82
CA ALA A 15 -6.59 -5.73 -4.75
C ALA A 15 -5.35 -5.04 -4.16
N LEU A 16 -5.06 -3.82 -4.60
CA LEU A 16 -3.96 -3.01 -4.07
C LEU A 16 -4.15 -2.70 -2.58
N ILE A 17 -5.34 -2.23 -2.19
CA ILE A 17 -5.68 -1.97 -0.78
C ILE A 17 -5.52 -3.25 0.04
N SER A 18 -6.08 -4.37 -0.42
CA SER A 18 -5.98 -5.65 0.29
C SER A 18 -4.54 -6.08 0.48
N PHE A 19 -3.73 -6.07 -0.58
CA PHE A 19 -2.32 -6.46 -0.52
C PHE A 19 -1.54 -5.57 0.44
N CYS A 20 -1.59 -4.26 0.26
CA CYS A 20 -0.84 -3.29 1.08
C CYS A 20 -1.38 -3.13 2.51
N MET A 21 -2.46 -3.81 2.87
CA MET A 21 -2.99 -3.89 4.24
C MET A 21 -2.90 -5.32 4.77
N CYS A 22 -1.72 -5.95 4.66
CA CYS A 22 -1.45 -7.32 5.12
C CYS A 22 -2.46 -8.34 4.59
N GLY A 23 -2.93 -8.21 3.36
CA GLY A 23 -3.90 -9.11 2.77
C GLY A 23 -5.27 -9.09 3.46
N ILE A 24 -5.79 -7.93 3.86
CA ILE A 24 -7.11 -7.79 4.49
C ILE A 24 -8.21 -8.38 3.58
N ASN A 25 -9.21 -9.03 4.19
CA ASN A 25 -10.29 -9.65 3.42
C ASN A 25 -11.32 -8.60 2.93
N SER A 26 -11.95 -8.87 1.78
CA SER A 26 -13.02 -8.03 1.22
C SER A 26 -14.17 -7.77 2.22
N VAL A 27 -14.57 -8.77 2.98
CA VAL A 27 -15.65 -8.65 3.97
C VAL A 27 -15.31 -7.66 5.08
N ASP A 28 -14.04 -7.59 5.50
CA ASP A 28 -13.58 -6.65 6.52
C ASP A 28 -13.55 -5.21 5.98
N LEU A 29 -13.17 -5.02 4.71
CA LEU A 29 -13.26 -3.74 4.01
C LEU A 29 -14.72 -3.30 3.79
N PHE A 30 -15.58 -4.22 3.33
CA PHE A 30 -16.99 -3.92 3.06
C PHE A 30 -17.74 -3.43 4.29
N PHE A 31 -17.48 -4.01 5.46
CA PHE A 31 -18.10 -3.62 6.72
C PHE A 31 -17.27 -2.69 7.59
N ALA A 32 -16.24 -2.07 7.03
CA ALA A 32 -15.44 -1.08 7.74
C ALA A 32 -16.28 0.14 8.14
N LYS A 33 -16.12 0.62 9.39
CA LYS A 33 -16.84 1.77 9.93
C LYS A 33 -15.92 2.98 10.04
N LYS A 34 -16.45 4.20 9.91
CA LYS A 34 -15.73 5.45 10.13
C LYS A 34 -15.06 5.51 11.51
N SER A 35 -15.73 4.98 12.54
CA SER A 35 -15.18 4.90 13.90
C SER A 35 -13.98 3.96 14.04
N GLN A 36 -13.61 3.24 12.99
CA GLN A 36 -12.48 2.33 12.95
C GLN A 36 -11.25 2.91 12.23
N TYR A 37 -11.32 4.16 11.78
CA TYR A 37 -10.20 4.79 11.09
C TYR A 37 -9.88 6.14 11.73
N HIS A 38 -8.72 6.23 12.38
CA HIS A 38 -8.25 7.44 13.06
C HIS A 38 -6.74 7.61 12.86
N ASN A 39 -6.30 8.82 12.55
CA ASN A 39 -4.88 9.18 12.44
C ASN A 39 -4.07 8.26 11.52
N GLY A 40 -4.67 7.84 10.40
CA GLY A 40 -4.01 6.95 9.45
C GLY A 40 -3.95 5.48 9.89
N ILE A 41 -4.56 5.12 11.01
CA ILE A 41 -4.62 3.74 11.53
C ILE A 41 -6.04 3.22 11.37
N PHE A 42 -6.17 2.06 10.72
CA PHE A 42 -7.40 1.32 10.61
C PHE A 42 -7.39 0.16 11.61
N HIS A 43 -8.35 0.12 12.50
CA HIS A 43 -8.51 -0.94 13.48
C HIS A 43 -9.83 -1.68 13.30
N TYR A 44 -9.77 -3.00 13.35
CA TYR A 44 -10.93 -3.83 13.08
C TYR A 44 -10.87 -5.18 13.77
N ASN A 45 -12.03 -5.80 13.90
CA ASN A 45 -12.16 -7.18 14.34
C ASN A 45 -12.38 -8.06 13.12
N ARG A 46 -11.44 -8.94 12.80
CA ARG A 46 -11.52 -9.81 11.62
C ARG A 46 -12.79 -10.67 11.68
N ARG A 47 -13.76 -10.38 10.82
CA ARG A 47 -15.11 -10.94 10.88
C ARG A 47 -15.14 -12.47 10.84
N ARG A 48 -14.28 -13.07 10.01
CA ARG A 48 -14.23 -14.53 9.83
C ARG A 48 -13.89 -15.29 11.13
N THR A 49 -13.12 -14.70 12.03
CA THR A 49 -12.56 -15.37 13.21
C THR A 49 -12.92 -14.68 14.52
N SER A 50 -13.58 -13.53 14.50
CA SER A 50 -13.91 -12.76 15.73
C SER A 50 -14.76 -13.54 16.73
N LYS A 51 -15.71 -14.33 16.25
CA LYS A 51 -16.60 -15.13 17.13
C LYS A 51 -15.91 -16.33 17.80
N SER A 52 -14.79 -16.80 17.26
CA SER A 52 -14.06 -17.98 17.76
C SER A 52 -12.83 -17.62 18.59
N ARG A 53 -12.50 -16.31 18.73
CA ARG A 53 -11.31 -15.82 19.42
C ARG A 53 -11.69 -14.99 20.65
N SER A 54 -10.99 -15.19 21.76
CA SER A 54 -11.18 -14.43 23.00
C SER A 54 -10.83 -12.94 22.89
N ASP A 55 -9.91 -12.60 21.97
CA ASP A 55 -9.52 -11.21 21.64
C ASP A 55 -10.41 -10.59 20.54
N ASN A 56 -11.52 -11.26 20.18
CA ASN A 56 -12.41 -10.87 19.08
C ASN A 56 -11.68 -10.65 17.75
N ALA A 57 -10.49 -11.23 17.56
CA ALA A 57 -9.62 -11.05 16.40
C ALA A 57 -9.37 -9.56 16.09
N TYR A 58 -9.18 -8.73 17.12
CA TYR A 58 -8.83 -7.32 16.96
C TYR A 58 -7.45 -7.16 16.34
N PHE A 59 -7.30 -6.18 15.43
CA PHE A 59 -6.06 -5.87 14.76
C PHE A 59 -6.01 -4.39 14.37
N GLU A 60 -4.81 -3.82 14.43
CA GLU A 60 -4.54 -2.46 13.98
C GLU A 60 -3.52 -2.48 12.85
N ILE A 61 -3.80 -1.72 11.80
CA ILE A 61 -2.89 -1.54 10.67
C ILE A 61 -2.80 -0.07 10.30
N ARG A 62 -1.57 0.43 10.16
CA ARG A 62 -1.33 1.74 9.57
C ARG A 62 -1.60 1.66 8.07
N VAL A 63 -2.40 2.58 7.55
CA VAL A 63 -2.62 2.71 6.11
C VAL A 63 -1.33 3.27 5.48
N PRO A 64 -0.64 2.48 4.63
CA PRO A 64 0.61 2.94 4.02
C PRO A 64 0.39 4.17 3.14
N GLN A 65 1.35 5.09 3.16
CA GLN A 65 1.26 6.32 2.35
C GLN A 65 1.12 6.00 0.86
N PHE A 66 1.78 4.95 0.40
CA PHE A 66 1.72 4.49 -0.99
C PHE A 66 0.30 4.30 -1.51
N ILE A 67 -0.61 3.72 -0.70
CA ILE A 67 -2.00 3.45 -1.11
C ILE A 67 -2.99 4.53 -0.66
N LYS A 68 -2.53 5.54 0.07
CA LYS A 68 -3.43 6.53 0.68
C LYS A 68 -4.37 7.18 -0.33
N PRO A 69 -3.93 7.63 -1.52
CA PRO A 69 -4.84 8.19 -2.52
C PRO A 69 -5.92 7.19 -2.98
N THR A 70 -5.53 5.92 -3.19
CA THR A 70 -6.47 4.84 -3.58
C THR A 70 -7.44 4.52 -2.44
N PHE A 71 -6.96 4.50 -1.21
CA PHE A 71 -7.79 4.26 -0.02
C PHE A 71 -8.81 5.41 0.17
N GLU A 72 -8.36 6.65 0.08
CA GLU A 72 -9.19 7.84 0.26
C GLU A 72 -10.25 8.03 -0.86
N LYS A 73 -9.97 7.55 -2.07
CA LYS A 73 -10.89 7.55 -3.20
C LYS A 73 -12.24 6.89 -2.89
N TYR A 74 -12.23 5.86 -2.06
CA TYR A 74 -13.41 5.07 -1.70
C TYR A 74 -14.03 5.47 -0.37
N LEU A 75 -13.51 6.47 0.33
CA LEU A 75 -14.11 6.94 1.58
C LEU A 75 -15.54 7.46 1.32
N SER A 76 -16.48 7.01 2.15
CA SER A 76 -17.86 7.47 2.08
C SER A 76 -17.94 8.98 2.34
N LYS A 77 -18.54 9.70 1.42
CA LYS A 77 -18.80 11.15 1.51
C LYS A 77 -20.09 11.47 2.26
N ASP A 78 -20.96 10.49 2.47
CA ASP A 78 -22.19 10.64 3.23
C ASP A 78 -21.86 10.71 4.72
N MET A 79 -22.01 11.89 5.32
CA MET A 79 -21.69 12.15 6.74
C MET A 79 -22.55 11.32 7.70
N GLU A 80 -23.77 10.98 7.33
CA GLU A 80 -24.71 10.19 8.14
C GLU A 80 -24.41 8.67 8.03
N SER A 81 -23.70 8.24 7.00
CA SER A 81 -23.34 6.84 6.85
C SER A 81 -22.32 6.41 7.92
N PRO A 82 -22.55 5.29 8.63
CA PRO A 82 -21.58 4.76 9.58
C PRO A 82 -20.38 4.09 8.90
N TRP A 83 -20.48 3.84 7.58
CA TRP A 83 -19.50 3.07 6.83
C TRP A 83 -18.31 3.91 6.41
N LEU A 84 -17.11 3.31 6.50
CA LEU A 84 -15.88 3.97 6.10
C LEU A 84 -15.82 4.20 4.59
N PHE A 85 -16.22 3.17 3.82
CA PHE A 85 -16.20 3.19 2.37
C PHE A 85 -17.59 3.28 1.77
N ASP A 86 -17.67 3.78 0.53
CA ASP A 86 -18.90 3.87 -0.26
C ASP A 86 -19.33 2.53 -0.91
N PHE A 87 -18.70 1.43 -0.54
CA PHE A 87 -18.99 0.12 -1.12
C PHE A 87 -20.43 -0.34 -0.86
N GLN A 88 -21.00 0.03 0.28
CA GLN A 88 -22.38 -0.30 0.64
C GLN A 88 -23.43 0.58 -0.07
N ASP A 89 -23.02 1.76 -0.56
CA ASP A 89 -23.87 2.60 -1.40
C ASP A 89 -24.00 2.02 -2.82
N ARG A 90 -22.96 1.28 -3.25
CA ARG A 90 -22.88 0.70 -4.59
C ARG A 90 -23.41 -0.74 -4.66
N LEU A 91 -23.25 -1.51 -3.59
CA LEU A 91 -23.51 -2.95 -3.56
C LEU A 91 -24.22 -3.35 -2.27
N SER A 92 -25.26 -4.16 -2.38
CA SER A 92 -26.13 -4.50 -1.26
C SER A 92 -25.55 -5.54 -0.29
N THR A 93 -24.58 -6.36 -0.75
CA THR A 93 -24.01 -7.44 0.08
C THR A 93 -22.50 -7.54 -0.08
N SER A 94 -21.83 -8.06 0.96
CA SER A 94 -20.40 -8.37 0.90
C SER A 94 -20.06 -9.42 -0.17
N ASP A 95 -20.99 -10.32 -0.47
CA ASP A 95 -20.78 -11.35 -1.49
C ASP A 95 -20.83 -10.73 -2.87
N SER A 96 -21.77 -9.83 -3.15
CA SER A 96 -21.80 -9.08 -4.41
C SER A 96 -20.58 -8.18 -4.57
N PHE A 97 -20.11 -7.54 -3.50
CA PHE A 97 -18.85 -6.78 -3.50
C PHE A 97 -17.67 -7.67 -3.87
N ASN A 98 -17.51 -8.80 -3.18
CA ASN A 98 -16.42 -9.74 -3.45
C ASN A 98 -16.48 -10.31 -4.88
N ALA A 99 -17.68 -10.61 -5.37
CA ALA A 99 -17.87 -11.09 -6.75
C ALA A 99 -17.47 -10.04 -7.79
N ASN A 100 -17.84 -8.76 -7.60
CA ASN A 100 -17.45 -7.68 -8.51
C ASN A 100 -15.94 -7.43 -8.49
N VAL A 101 -15.32 -7.39 -7.32
CA VAL A 101 -13.87 -7.25 -7.18
C VAL A 101 -13.14 -8.38 -7.92
N ASN A 102 -13.55 -9.64 -7.69
CA ASN A 102 -12.94 -10.80 -8.36
C ASN A 102 -13.19 -10.82 -9.87
N ALA A 103 -14.35 -10.36 -10.33
CA ALA A 103 -14.62 -10.22 -11.76
C ALA A 103 -13.68 -9.18 -12.40
N GLY A 104 -13.44 -8.06 -11.75
CA GLY A 104 -12.48 -7.05 -12.19
C GLY A 104 -11.05 -7.62 -12.25
N ILE A 105 -10.59 -8.28 -11.18
CA ILE A 105 -9.28 -8.96 -11.12
C ILE A 105 -9.15 -9.98 -12.26
N SER A 106 -10.16 -10.85 -12.47
CA SER A 106 -10.14 -11.85 -13.52
C SER A 106 -10.02 -11.24 -14.92
N GLN A 107 -10.71 -10.12 -15.18
CA GLN A 107 -10.58 -9.42 -16.46
C GLN A 107 -9.19 -8.80 -16.65
N ILE A 108 -8.56 -8.29 -15.58
CA ILE A 108 -7.20 -7.77 -15.62
C ILE A 108 -6.23 -8.92 -15.92
N CYS A 109 -6.34 -10.05 -15.20
CA CYS A 109 -5.51 -11.22 -15.42
C CYS A 109 -5.54 -11.67 -16.89
N LYS A 110 -6.73 -11.80 -17.47
CA LYS A 110 -6.90 -12.19 -18.88
C LYS A 110 -6.25 -11.22 -19.87
N LYS A 111 -6.14 -9.93 -19.53
CA LYS A 111 -5.43 -8.93 -20.37
C LYS A 111 -3.91 -9.06 -20.27
N VAL A 112 -3.40 -9.53 -19.12
CA VAL A 112 -1.96 -9.75 -18.92
C VAL A 112 -1.52 -11.08 -19.54
N SER A 113 -2.24 -12.16 -19.22
CA SER A 113 -2.02 -13.50 -19.79
C SER A 113 -3.33 -14.30 -19.70
N PRO A 114 -3.78 -14.97 -20.80
CA PRO A 114 -5.01 -15.75 -20.79
C PRO A 114 -5.05 -16.87 -19.74
N ASP A 115 -3.87 -17.44 -19.42
CA ASP A 115 -3.73 -18.58 -18.50
C ASP A 115 -3.48 -18.12 -17.04
N PHE A 116 -3.33 -16.82 -16.80
CA PHE A 116 -3.11 -16.30 -15.47
C PHE A 116 -4.43 -16.07 -14.74
N HIS A 117 -4.56 -16.68 -13.57
CA HIS A 117 -5.74 -16.56 -12.72
C HIS A 117 -5.37 -16.11 -11.31
N ALA A 118 -6.00 -15.04 -10.86
CA ALA A 118 -5.90 -14.58 -9.48
C ALA A 118 -7.29 -14.20 -8.95
N SER A 119 -7.44 -14.26 -7.64
CA SER A 119 -8.58 -13.73 -6.90
C SER A 119 -8.08 -12.78 -5.82
N LEU A 120 -8.96 -12.02 -5.20
CA LEU A 120 -8.56 -11.16 -4.07
C LEU A 120 -7.84 -11.95 -2.96
N TYR A 121 -8.24 -13.18 -2.73
CA TYR A 121 -7.59 -14.06 -1.74
C TYR A 121 -6.15 -14.43 -2.13
N SER A 122 -5.84 -14.49 -3.42
CA SER A 122 -4.47 -14.73 -3.91
C SER A 122 -3.49 -13.65 -3.44
N PHE A 123 -3.93 -12.39 -3.35
CA PHE A 123 -3.08 -11.29 -2.87
C PHE A 123 -2.68 -11.47 -1.40
N ARG A 124 -3.54 -12.03 -0.58
CA ARG A 124 -3.19 -12.38 0.81
C ARG A 124 -2.14 -13.49 0.87
N HIS A 125 -2.25 -14.51 0.03
CA HIS A 125 -1.23 -15.57 -0.06
C HIS A 125 0.09 -15.03 -0.59
N SER A 126 0.04 -14.19 -1.64
CA SER A 126 1.24 -13.54 -2.18
C SER A 126 1.92 -12.67 -1.13
N TRP A 127 1.17 -11.87 -0.38
CA TRP A 127 1.72 -11.08 0.71
C TRP A 127 2.46 -11.96 1.72
N ALA A 128 1.85 -13.05 2.18
CA ALA A 128 2.45 -13.97 3.14
C ALA A 128 3.74 -14.63 2.60
N THR A 129 3.70 -15.09 1.35
CA THR A 129 4.88 -15.70 0.69
C THR A 129 6.01 -14.70 0.54
N ILE A 130 5.72 -13.47 0.13
CA ILE A 130 6.72 -12.42 -0.05
C ILE A 130 7.30 -12.00 1.30
N ALA A 131 6.47 -11.82 2.32
CA ALA A 131 6.93 -11.51 3.67
C ALA A 131 7.93 -12.56 4.18
N GLN A 132 7.62 -13.85 3.97
CA GLN A 132 8.50 -14.96 4.40
C GLN A 132 9.73 -15.08 3.50
N SER A 133 9.53 -15.23 2.19
CA SER A 133 10.61 -15.63 1.27
C SER A 133 11.37 -14.42 0.72
N GLY A 134 10.71 -13.29 0.51
CA GLY A 134 11.32 -12.06 -0.02
C GLY A 134 11.91 -11.18 1.08
N CYS A 135 11.19 -11.02 2.20
CA CYS A 135 11.58 -10.13 3.29
C CYS A 135 12.21 -10.85 4.50
N GLY A 136 12.32 -12.17 4.48
CA GLY A 136 12.95 -12.96 5.52
C GLY A 136 12.19 -12.99 6.85
N ALA A 137 10.88 -12.73 6.84
CA ALA A 137 10.05 -12.74 8.04
C ALA A 137 9.89 -14.16 8.60
N SER A 138 9.85 -14.30 9.92
CA SER A 138 9.50 -15.56 10.55
C SER A 138 8.03 -15.91 10.31
N LEU A 139 7.68 -17.20 10.36
CA LEU A 139 6.28 -17.63 10.29
C LEU A 139 5.42 -16.98 11.39
N GLY A 140 6.00 -16.73 12.56
CA GLY A 140 5.32 -16.05 13.66
C GLY A 140 4.97 -14.60 13.33
N ASP A 141 5.87 -13.85 12.68
CA ASP A 141 5.63 -12.47 12.26
C ASP A 141 4.58 -12.41 11.14
N VAL A 142 4.65 -13.36 10.19
CA VAL A 142 3.65 -13.49 9.12
C VAL A 142 2.27 -13.79 9.71
N ASP A 143 2.17 -14.76 10.63
CA ASP A 143 0.91 -15.10 11.30
C ASP A 143 0.36 -13.92 12.12
N PHE A 144 1.22 -13.17 12.80
CA PHE A 144 0.84 -11.97 13.53
C PHE A 144 0.28 -10.90 12.59
N ALA A 145 0.99 -10.56 11.51
CA ALA A 145 0.56 -9.56 10.55
C ALA A 145 -0.73 -9.97 9.80
N LEU A 146 -0.92 -11.26 9.55
CA LEU A 146 -2.15 -11.80 8.97
C LEU A 146 -3.31 -11.90 9.99
N ASN A 147 -3.10 -11.50 11.25
CA ASN A 147 -4.06 -11.65 12.33
C ASN A 147 -4.53 -13.11 12.50
N HIS A 148 -3.60 -14.07 12.44
CA HIS A 148 -3.84 -15.47 12.79
C HIS A 148 -3.74 -15.70 14.33
N SER A 149 -4.29 -16.78 14.83
CA SER A 149 -4.52 -16.98 16.29
C SER A 149 -3.33 -17.51 17.10
N THR A 150 -2.11 -17.44 16.59
CA THR A 150 -0.96 -18.23 17.07
C THR A 150 -0.44 -17.86 18.48
N TYR A 151 -0.73 -16.67 19.00
CA TYR A 151 -0.19 -16.21 20.29
C TYR A 151 -1.25 -16.06 21.39
N LYS A 152 -1.85 -17.19 21.82
CA LYS A 152 -2.99 -17.16 22.76
C LYS A 152 -2.64 -16.73 24.19
N MET A 153 -1.44 -17.00 24.70
CA MET A 153 -1.13 -16.83 26.14
C MET A 153 -0.47 -15.48 26.46
N ALA A 154 0.44 -14.97 25.64
CA ALA A 154 1.14 -13.71 25.91
C ALA A 154 0.24 -12.47 25.84
N ARG A 155 -0.81 -12.52 25.02
CA ARG A 155 -1.77 -11.41 24.79
C ARG A 155 -2.61 -11.05 26.03
N VAL A 156 -2.71 -11.94 27.02
CA VAL A 156 -3.50 -11.69 28.24
C VAL A 156 -2.79 -10.73 29.20
N TYR A 157 -1.46 -10.65 29.10
CA TYR A 157 -0.63 -9.95 30.09
C TYR A 157 0.03 -8.67 29.57
N THR A 158 -0.01 -8.40 28.27
CA THR A 158 0.68 -7.24 27.68
C THR A 158 -0.23 -6.48 26.74
N LYS A 159 -0.08 -5.15 26.71
CA LYS A 159 -0.64 -4.32 25.62
C LYS A 159 0.04 -4.75 24.31
N ILE A 160 -0.77 -5.13 23.33
CA ILE A 160 -0.24 -5.57 22.03
C ILE A 160 0.31 -4.35 21.31
N ASP A 161 1.57 -4.45 20.88
CA ASP A 161 2.20 -3.53 19.95
C ASP A 161 2.03 -4.09 18.52
N TYR A 162 1.37 -3.35 17.65
CA TYR A 162 1.17 -3.72 16.24
C TYR A 162 2.25 -3.16 15.31
N SER A 163 3.17 -2.31 15.81
CA SER A 163 4.23 -1.72 14.98
C SER A 163 5.08 -2.76 14.24
N PRO A 164 5.43 -3.94 14.79
CA PRO A 164 6.16 -4.95 14.03
C PRO A 164 5.42 -5.46 12.78
N ALA A 165 4.07 -5.53 12.84
CA ALA A 165 3.28 -5.90 11.67
C ALA A 165 3.25 -4.77 10.62
N TRP A 166 3.24 -3.51 11.07
CA TRP A 166 3.32 -2.36 10.17
C TRP A 166 4.67 -2.28 9.48
N ASP A 167 5.75 -2.46 10.22
CA ASP A 167 7.12 -2.45 9.69
C ASP A 167 7.35 -3.61 8.70
N LEU A 168 6.82 -4.80 8.99
CA LEU A 168 6.85 -5.91 8.05
C LEU A 168 6.03 -5.61 6.79
N ASN A 169 4.86 -4.99 6.95
CA ASN A 169 4.03 -4.61 5.82
C ASN A 169 4.71 -3.60 4.90
N GLU A 170 5.38 -2.58 5.45
CA GLU A 170 6.18 -1.64 4.67
C GLU A 170 7.32 -2.35 3.93
N LYS A 171 8.05 -3.28 4.56
CA LYS A 171 9.07 -4.08 3.88
C LYS A 171 8.54 -4.88 2.70
N VAL A 172 7.34 -5.47 2.83
CA VAL A 172 6.69 -6.21 1.74
C VAL A 172 6.29 -5.27 0.59
N ILE A 173 5.78 -4.08 0.92
CA ILE A 173 5.45 -3.05 -0.06
C ILE A 173 6.72 -2.59 -0.77
N ASP A 174 7.77 -2.27 -0.02
CA ASP A 174 9.06 -1.87 -0.57
C ASP A 174 9.64 -2.93 -1.49
N TYR A 175 9.60 -4.20 -1.07
CA TYR A 175 10.09 -5.33 -1.85
C TYR A 175 9.38 -5.46 -3.22
N ILE A 176 8.06 -5.24 -3.28
CA ILE A 176 7.29 -5.43 -4.52
C ILE A 176 7.26 -4.19 -5.40
N PHE A 177 7.08 -3.02 -4.79
CA PHE A 177 6.81 -1.81 -5.56
C PHE A 177 8.03 -0.90 -5.69
N PHE A 178 9.06 -1.11 -4.85
CA PHE A 178 10.18 -0.18 -4.73
C PHE A 178 11.55 -0.86 -4.71
N SER A 179 11.67 -2.19 -4.55
CA SER A 179 12.94 -2.86 -4.75
C SER A 179 13.23 -2.94 -6.24
N ASN A 180 14.18 -2.12 -6.69
CA ASN A 180 14.76 -2.30 -8.00
C ASN A 180 15.67 -3.54 -7.95
N GLU A 181 15.44 -4.52 -8.82
CA GLU A 181 16.40 -5.58 -9.13
C GLU A 181 17.69 -5.03 -9.79
N ASP A 182 17.81 -3.71 -9.94
CA ASP A 182 18.95 -3.01 -10.58
C ASP A 182 19.90 -2.34 -9.56
N ILE A 183 20.24 -3.02 -8.46
CA ILE A 183 21.32 -2.53 -7.58
C ILE A 183 22.71 -2.68 -8.25
N ASP A 184 22.83 -3.43 -9.36
CA ASP A 184 24.12 -3.66 -10.04
C ASP A 184 24.41 -2.72 -11.21
N ASN A 185 23.49 -1.85 -11.65
CA ASN A 185 23.74 -0.94 -12.76
C ASN A 185 23.45 0.51 -12.39
N ARG A 186 24.44 1.17 -11.76
CA ARG A 186 24.42 2.64 -11.50
C ARG A 186 24.34 3.50 -12.78
N GLU A 187 24.43 2.90 -13.97
CA GLU A 187 24.33 3.59 -15.26
C GLU A 187 22.88 3.68 -15.81
N ASP A 188 21.90 2.91 -15.25
CA ASP A 188 20.54 2.82 -15.80
C ASP A 188 19.50 3.77 -15.18
N SER A 189 19.84 4.50 -14.09
CA SER A 189 18.88 5.40 -13.42
C SER A 189 18.36 6.51 -14.34
N ASN A 190 19.22 7.09 -15.17
CA ASN A 190 18.83 8.13 -16.12
C ASN A 190 17.97 7.56 -17.27
N HIS A 191 18.25 6.34 -17.71
CA HIS A 191 17.51 5.73 -18.82
C HIS A 191 16.09 5.34 -18.39
N SER A 192 15.91 4.87 -17.16
CA SER A 192 14.56 4.57 -16.62
C SER A 192 13.77 5.86 -16.33
N PHE A 193 14.43 6.93 -15.88
CA PHE A 193 13.82 8.23 -15.71
C PHE A 193 13.41 8.86 -17.05
N GLU A 194 14.26 8.78 -18.09
CA GLU A 194 13.92 9.25 -19.45
C GLU A 194 12.66 8.56 -20.00
N ARG A 195 12.48 7.26 -19.73
CA ARG A 195 11.24 6.55 -20.07
C ARG A 195 10.04 7.03 -19.27
N MET A 196 10.24 7.41 -17.99
CA MET A 196 9.18 7.94 -17.13
C MET A 196 8.79 9.36 -17.51
N SER A 197 9.76 10.24 -17.72
CA SER A 197 9.56 11.69 -17.82
C SER A 197 9.05 12.16 -19.19
N LYS A 198 9.26 11.37 -20.26
CA LYS A 198 8.93 11.79 -21.61
C LYS A 198 7.41 11.98 -21.82
N TYR A 199 6.90 13.19 -21.55
CA TYR A 199 5.50 13.64 -21.74
C TYR A 199 4.52 13.36 -20.59
N ASN A 200 4.95 13.23 -19.33
CA ASN A 200 4.03 12.91 -18.25
C ASN A 200 4.34 13.70 -16.97
N LEU A 201 3.32 13.95 -16.18
CA LEU A 201 3.44 14.61 -14.89
C LEU A 201 4.25 13.75 -13.92
N ILE A 202 5.38 14.27 -13.48
CA ILE A 202 6.23 13.65 -12.46
C ILE A 202 5.95 14.29 -11.11
N ARG A 203 5.60 13.46 -10.14
CA ARG A 203 5.52 13.84 -8.74
C ARG A 203 6.72 13.25 -8.00
N ALA A 204 7.46 14.10 -7.32
CA ALA A 204 8.59 13.66 -6.53
C ALA A 204 8.44 14.14 -5.08
N GLU A 205 8.70 13.24 -4.13
CA GLU A 205 8.49 13.40 -2.69
C GLU A 205 9.77 13.06 -1.94
N VAL A 206 10.13 13.85 -0.92
CA VAL A 206 11.24 13.54 -0.01
C VAL A 206 10.67 13.09 1.34
N TYR A 207 11.21 11.99 1.84
CA TYR A 207 10.89 11.44 3.14
C TYR A 207 12.11 11.43 4.05
N ILE A 208 11.94 11.88 5.30
CA ILE A 208 12.92 11.80 6.37
C ILE A 208 12.24 11.09 7.54
N SER A 209 12.86 10.00 8.01
CA SER A 209 12.29 9.19 9.12
C SER A 209 10.83 8.76 8.88
N GLY A 210 10.45 8.55 7.60
CA GLY A 210 9.10 8.14 7.21
C GLY A 210 8.08 9.26 7.05
N GLU A 211 8.45 10.53 7.31
CA GLU A 211 7.60 11.70 7.10
C GLU A 211 7.93 12.39 5.78
N CYS A 212 6.90 12.73 4.99
CA CYS A 212 7.08 13.49 3.77
C CYS A 212 7.34 14.97 4.10
N VAL A 213 8.54 15.44 3.78
CA VAL A 213 8.99 16.80 4.12
C VAL A 213 8.99 17.76 2.94
N SER A 214 8.97 17.26 1.71
CA SER A 214 8.89 18.08 0.51
C SER A 214 8.24 17.32 -0.64
N ILE A 215 7.46 18.03 -1.48
CA ILE A 215 6.81 17.49 -2.67
C ILE A 215 6.98 18.50 -3.80
N ILE A 216 7.34 18.00 -5.00
CA ILE A 216 7.27 18.77 -6.24
C ILE A 216 6.50 17.99 -7.31
N GLU A 217 5.77 18.71 -8.16
CA GLU A 217 5.12 18.16 -9.34
C GLU A 217 5.51 19.01 -10.54
N ASP A 218 6.02 18.37 -11.60
CA ASP A 218 6.44 19.05 -12.81
C ASP A 218 6.45 18.09 -14.02
N SER A 219 6.29 18.61 -15.23
CA SER A 219 6.36 17.85 -16.49
C SER A 219 7.64 18.11 -17.29
N GLU A 220 8.53 18.97 -16.79
CA GLU A 220 9.68 19.50 -17.56
C GLU A 220 11.06 19.03 -17.05
N PHE A 221 11.10 17.97 -16.25
CA PHE A 221 12.38 17.44 -15.79
C PHE A 221 13.14 16.72 -16.90
N ALA A 222 14.42 17.07 -17.07
CA ALA A 222 15.29 16.46 -18.07
C ALA A 222 15.92 15.14 -17.58
N ASN A 223 16.21 15.00 -16.27
CA ASN A 223 16.82 13.81 -15.68
C ASN A 223 16.56 13.72 -14.17
N VAL A 224 16.91 12.58 -13.58
CA VAL A 224 16.73 12.28 -12.14
C VAL A 224 17.46 13.30 -11.25
N GLU A 225 18.70 13.65 -11.58
CA GLU A 225 19.48 14.55 -10.74
C GLU A 225 18.87 15.96 -10.68
N GLN A 226 18.22 16.40 -11.74
CA GLN A 226 17.49 17.67 -11.74
C GLN A 226 16.28 17.63 -10.80
N VAL A 227 15.53 16.52 -10.77
CA VAL A 227 14.42 16.32 -9.82
C VAL A 227 14.95 16.33 -8.39
N ILE A 228 16.00 15.56 -8.12
CA ILE A 228 16.60 15.43 -6.80
C ILE A 228 17.13 16.80 -6.34
N THR A 229 17.85 17.51 -7.18
CA THR A 229 18.39 18.84 -6.86
C THR A 229 17.29 19.83 -6.53
N LYS A 230 16.23 19.88 -7.35
CA LYS A 230 15.07 20.77 -7.12
C LYS A 230 14.36 20.43 -5.83
N LEU A 231 14.17 19.14 -5.53
CA LEU A 231 13.59 18.67 -4.26
C LEU A 231 14.43 19.06 -3.06
N LEU A 232 15.74 18.74 -3.08
CA LEU A 232 16.62 19.03 -1.97
C LEU A 232 16.77 20.54 -1.73
N SER A 233 16.73 21.35 -2.78
CA SER A 233 16.74 22.82 -2.63
C SER A 233 15.45 23.39 -2.03
N SER A 234 14.35 22.64 -2.05
CA SER A 234 13.09 23.03 -1.41
C SER A 234 13.02 22.68 0.07
N LEU A 235 14.01 21.92 0.59
CA LEU A 235 14.08 21.59 2.00
C LEU A 235 14.52 22.81 2.81
N THR A 236 13.86 23.07 3.92
CA THR A 236 14.24 24.13 4.85
C THR A 236 15.49 23.73 5.62
N ASN A 237 16.28 24.73 6.08
CA ASN A 237 17.57 24.54 6.77
C ASN A 237 17.50 23.84 8.15
N ASP A 238 16.31 23.38 8.55
CA ASP A 238 16.08 22.78 9.88
C ASP A 238 16.27 21.26 9.92
N ILE A 239 16.79 20.66 8.85
CA ILE A 239 17.05 19.21 8.80
C ILE A 239 18.40 18.91 9.45
N PRO A 240 18.44 17.99 10.45
CA PRO A 240 19.71 17.59 11.06
C PRO A 240 20.66 16.95 10.04
N HIS A 241 21.92 17.34 10.02
CA HIS A 241 22.96 16.75 9.19
C HIS A 241 23.90 15.87 10.03
N PRO A 242 24.35 14.69 9.51
CA PRO A 242 23.93 14.06 8.26
C PRO A 242 22.59 13.32 8.40
N SER A 243 21.70 13.49 7.43
CA SER A 243 20.41 12.77 7.39
C SER A 243 20.29 11.88 6.16
N LYS A 244 19.79 10.64 6.37
CA LYS A 244 19.38 9.77 5.25
C LYS A 244 18.00 10.18 4.79
N VAL A 245 17.87 10.48 3.51
CA VAL A 245 16.61 10.85 2.87
C VAL A 245 16.20 9.78 1.85
N GLN A 246 14.91 9.50 1.79
CA GLN A 246 14.31 8.70 0.72
C GLN A 246 13.59 9.65 -0.23
N ILE A 247 13.83 9.49 -1.52
CA ILE A 247 13.22 10.30 -2.57
C ILE A 247 12.40 9.37 -3.46
N LYS A 248 11.09 9.61 -3.48
CA LYS A 248 10.14 8.87 -4.31
C LYS A 248 9.79 9.71 -5.51
N ILE A 249 10.01 9.17 -6.71
CA ILE A 249 9.64 9.79 -7.97
C ILE A 249 8.56 8.95 -8.63
N ALA A 250 7.41 9.54 -8.89
CA ALA A 250 6.25 8.89 -9.50
C ALA A 250 5.84 9.58 -10.80
N ASN A 251 5.60 8.79 -11.84
CA ASN A 251 4.87 9.24 -13.01
C ASN A 251 3.38 9.01 -12.76
N LEU A 252 2.63 10.09 -12.58
CA LEU A 252 1.22 10.01 -12.20
C LEU A 252 0.33 9.44 -13.31
N ASP A 253 0.70 9.68 -14.58
CA ASP A 253 -0.08 9.20 -15.73
C ASP A 253 0.15 7.72 -16.03
N LYS A 254 1.34 7.21 -15.72
CA LYS A 254 1.73 5.82 -16.00
C LYS A 254 1.69 4.91 -14.78
N GLY A 255 1.55 5.49 -13.58
CA GLY A 255 1.61 4.74 -12.31
C GLY A 255 2.98 4.09 -12.05
N GLN A 256 4.05 4.62 -12.66
CA GLN A 256 5.42 4.15 -12.43
C GLN A 256 6.03 4.92 -11.27
N ILE A 257 6.75 4.22 -10.39
CA ILE A 257 7.38 4.81 -9.21
C ILE A 257 8.81 4.31 -9.11
N GLN A 258 9.73 5.20 -8.72
CA GLN A 258 11.13 4.89 -8.41
C GLN A 258 11.51 5.50 -7.07
N LEU A 259 12.37 4.82 -6.32
CA LEU A 259 12.92 5.27 -5.04
C LEU A 259 14.42 5.48 -5.14
N TYR A 260 14.87 6.57 -4.58
CA TYR A 260 16.29 6.91 -4.43
C TYR A 260 16.59 7.17 -2.97
N GLN A 261 17.81 6.84 -2.57
CA GLN A 261 18.33 7.20 -1.25
C GLN A 261 19.51 8.15 -1.40
N ARG A 262 19.56 9.18 -0.59
CA ARG A 262 20.67 10.14 -0.51
C ARG A 262 21.03 10.37 0.95
N VAL A 263 22.26 10.76 1.19
CA VAL A 263 22.72 11.28 2.48
C VAL A 263 22.93 12.77 2.28
N LEU A 264 22.30 13.59 3.11
CA LEU A 264 22.55 15.01 3.19
C LEU A 264 23.76 15.21 4.11
N GLU A 265 24.85 15.74 3.56
CA GLU A 265 26.08 16.06 4.29
C GLU A 265 26.05 17.46 4.90
#